data_bcc06d33e628ad5baee54969f5fcf63f
#
_entry.id   bcc06d33e628ad5baee54969f5fcf63f
#
_cell.length_a   1.000
_cell.length_b   1.000
_cell.length_c   1.000
_cell.angle_alpha   90.00
_cell.angle_beta   90.00
_cell.angle_gamma   90.00
#
_symmetry.space_group_name_H-M   'P 1'
#
loop_
_entity.id
_entity.type
_entity.pdbx_description
1 polymer ?
#
loop_
_entity_poly.entity_id
_entity_poly.type
_entity_poly.pdbx_seq_one_letter_code
_entity_poly.pdbx_strand_id
1 'polypeptide(L)'
;MAREADKYDRCAAFGHALPLLRARLADDLARRTLCSERVVAAVVRLLDLAALRIGNEQYVAANKSFGATTLRQRHAKASGKTLRLQYVAKGGAKRDVTISDRSLSTLVRRLQDLPGQKLFQYEDADSLCAVGSDDVNAYIREAMGDEFSAKHFRTWSASVEAFAFLYDAPEPPTLKAMLEHVADRLGNTPAIARKAYVHPAMIAAAQERADFAATVGTMPRATRYLSRYERGFLTYLEQAPAAAVLLRSA
;
A
#
# COMPACT_ATOMS: atom_id res chain seq x y z
N MET A 1 -11.94 -18.75 8.67
CA MET A 1 -11.16 -19.46 7.61
C MET A 1 -11.62 -19.11 6.20
N ALA A 2 -12.86 -19.32 5.75
CA ALA A 2 -13.28 -18.98 4.38
C ALA A 2 -13.05 -17.51 3.99
N ARG A 3 -13.44 -16.54 4.84
CA ARG A 3 -13.21 -15.10 4.60
C ARG A 3 -11.73 -14.68 4.61
N GLU A 4 -10.86 -15.42 5.29
CA GLU A 4 -9.42 -15.15 5.29
C GLU A 4 -8.75 -15.68 4.03
N ALA A 5 -9.11 -16.86 3.57
CA ALA A 5 -8.64 -17.42 2.31
C ALA A 5 -9.03 -16.51 1.14
N ASP A 6 -10.29 -16.11 1.04
CA ASP A 6 -10.83 -15.22 0.03
C ASP A 6 -10.04 -13.88 -0.07
N LYS A 7 -9.58 -13.35 1.05
CA LYS A 7 -8.73 -12.14 1.09
C LYS A 7 -7.39 -12.36 0.38
N TYR A 8 -6.77 -13.52 0.57
CA TYR A 8 -5.46 -13.82 -0.02
C TYR A 8 -5.59 -14.30 -1.47
N ASP A 9 -6.64 -15.03 -1.79
CA ASP A 9 -6.94 -15.45 -3.17
C ASP A 9 -7.16 -14.23 -4.09
N ARG A 10 -7.67 -13.11 -3.54
CA ARG A 10 -7.76 -11.82 -4.25
C ARG A 10 -6.44 -11.09 -4.42
N CYS A 11 -5.36 -11.56 -3.78
CA CYS A 11 -4.07 -10.86 -3.85
C CYS A 11 -3.49 -10.86 -5.27
N ALA A 12 -3.56 -11.98 -5.97
CA ALA A 12 -3.13 -12.08 -7.36
C ALA A 12 -4.01 -11.21 -8.29
N ALA A 13 -5.35 -11.29 -8.15
CA ALA A 13 -6.28 -10.47 -8.92
C ALA A 13 -6.03 -8.96 -8.71
N PHE A 14 -5.76 -8.54 -7.46
CA PHE A 14 -5.36 -7.16 -7.17
C PHE A 14 -4.08 -6.76 -7.91
N GLY A 15 -3.05 -7.61 -7.88
CA GLY A 15 -1.79 -7.36 -8.59
C GLY A 15 -1.96 -7.23 -10.10
N HIS A 16 -2.81 -8.08 -10.70
CA HIS A 16 -3.13 -8.00 -12.14
C HIS A 16 -3.92 -6.73 -12.51
N ALA A 17 -4.75 -6.20 -11.62
CA ALA A 17 -5.50 -4.97 -11.82
C ALA A 17 -4.70 -3.68 -11.54
N LEU A 18 -3.58 -3.75 -10.80
CA LEU A 18 -2.75 -2.58 -10.47
C LEU A 18 -2.29 -1.74 -11.67
N PRO A 19 -1.92 -2.31 -12.84
CA PRO A 19 -1.55 -1.51 -14.00
C PRO A 19 -2.65 -0.55 -14.47
N LEU A 20 -3.93 -0.94 -14.39
CA LEU A 20 -5.07 -0.09 -14.75
C LEU A 20 -5.16 1.11 -13.79
N LEU A 21 -5.09 0.84 -12.49
CA LEU A 21 -5.08 1.90 -11.48
C LEU A 21 -3.90 2.85 -11.64
N ARG A 22 -2.68 2.32 -11.80
CA ARG A 22 -1.46 3.13 -11.92
C ARG A 22 -1.43 3.97 -13.19
N ALA A 23 -2.05 3.50 -14.28
CA ALA A 23 -2.27 4.29 -15.48
C ALA A 23 -3.20 5.47 -15.20
N ARG A 24 -4.38 5.22 -14.59
CA ARG A 24 -5.32 6.26 -14.20
C ARG A 24 -4.69 7.26 -13.22
N LEU A 25 -3.92 6.79 -12.23
CA LEU A 25 -3.19 7.67 -11.31
C LEU A 25 -2.22 8.60 -12.04
N ALA A 26 -1.51 8.10 -13.05
CA ALA A 26 -0.58 8.93 -13.83
C ALA A 26 -1.31 10.05 -14.57
N ASP A 27 -2.46 9.75 -15.17
CA ASP A 27 -3.29 10.70 -15.91
C ASP A 27 -3.90 11.76 -14.97
N ASP A 28 -4.51 11.33 -13.86
CA ASP A 28 -5.17 12.25 -12.92
C ASP A 28 -4.17 13.13 -12.16
N LEU A 29 -2.99 12.61 -11.78
CA LEU A 29 -1.93 13.40 -11.16
C LEU A 29 -1.33 14.46 -12.11
N ALA A 30 -1.42 14.24 -13.42
CA ALA A 30 -0.95 15.20 -14.43
C ALA A 30 -1.90 16.39 -14.63
N ARG A 31 -3.14 16.34 -14.15
CA ARG A 31 -4.08 17.47 -14.22
C ARG A 31 -3.49 18.73 -13.58
N ARG A 32 -3.91 19.90 -14.02
CA ARG A 32 -3.38 21.18 -13.50
C ARG A 32 -4.17 21.74 -12.33
N THR A 33 -5.49 21.52 -12.30
CA THR A 33 -6.41 21.99 -11.26
C THR A 33 -6.33 21.12 -10.01
N LEU A 34 -6.76 21.63 -8.86
CA LEU A 34 -6.92 20.88 -7.62
C LEU A 34 -8.30 20.23 -7.53
N CYS A 35 -8.74 19.59 -8.64
CA CYS A 35 -10.01 18.88 -8.70
C CYS A 35 -9.99 17.59 -7.86
N SER A 36 -11.18 17.05 -7.60
CA SER A 36 -11.39 15.84 -6.81
C SER A 36 -10.51 14.68 -7.29
N GLU A 37 -10.54 14.36 -8.59
CA GLU A 37 -9.82 13.22 -9.16
C GLU A 37 -8.31 13.30 -8.90
N ARG A 38 -7.72 14.50 -9.06
CA ARG A 38 -6.30 14.71 -8.82
C ARG A 38 -5.91 14.50 -7.37
N VAL A 39 -6.71 15.04 -6.45
CA VAL A 39 -6.38 14.96 -5.01
C VAL A 39 -6.67 13.57 -4.47
N VAL A 40 -7.74 12.91 -4.90
CA VAL A 40 -8.01 11.50 -4.58
C VAL A 40 -6.91 10.60 -5.14
N ALA A 41 -6.48 10.81 -6.39
CA ALA A 41 -5.36 10.08 -7.00
C ALA A 41 -4.07 10.21 -6.16
N ALA A 42 -3.79 11.38 -5.57
CA ALA A 42 -2.64 11.56 -4.69
C ALA A 42 -2.75 10.71 -3.41
N VAL A 43 -3.92 10.63 -2.80
CA VAL A 43 -4.16 9.75 -1.64
C VAL A 43 -3.96 8.28 -2.02
N VAL A 44 -4.53 7.84 -3.15
CA VAL A 44 -4.36 6.46 -3.63
C VAL A 44 -2.90 6.16 -3.95
N ARG A 45 -2.17 7.10 -4.54
CA ARG A 45 -0.74 6.97 -4.78
C ARG A 45 0.07 6.81 -3.49
N LEU A 46 -0.31 7.46 -2.40
CA LEU A 46 0.30 7.26 -1.08
C LEU A 46 0.02 5.84 -0.53
N LEU A 47 -1.20 5.32 -0.73
CA LEU A 47 -1.52 3.95 -0.33
C LEU A 47 -0.65 2.94 -1.10
N ASP A 48 -0.48 3.16 -2.40
CA ASP A 48 0.33 2.31 -3.29
C ASP A 48 1.82 2.33 -2.90
N LEU A 49 2.41 3.52 -2.70
CA LEU A 49 3.86 3.65 -2.45
C LEU A 49 4.29 3.35 -1.01
N ALA A 50 3.44 3.63 -0.04
CA ALA A 50 3.82 3.61 1.38
C ALA A 50 2.95 2.68 2.24
N ALA A 51 2.03 1.96 1.64
CA ALA A 51 1.12 1.03 2.34
C ALA A 51 0.45 1.65 3.58
N LEU A 52 0.08 2.95 3.50
CA LEU A 52 -0.58 3.63 4.60
C LEU A 52 -1.96 3.02 4.87
N ARG A 53 -2.45 3.17 6.10
CA ARG A 53 -3.88 2.98 6.38
C ARG A 53 -4.66 4.15 5.82
N ILE A 54 -5.86 3.89 5.28
CA ILE A 54 -6.70 4.91 4.65
C ILE A 54 -7.02 6.08 5.60
N GLY A 55 -7.31 5.82 6.86
CA GLY A 55 -7.76 6.82 7.83
C GLY A 55 -9.27 6.82 8.00
N ASN A 56 -9.73 7.33 9.14
CA ASN A 56 -11.14 7.55 9.48
C ASN A 56 -11.22 8.67 10.52
N GLU A 57 -12.10 9.64 10.32
CA GLU A 57 -12.25 10.79 11.23
C GLU A 57 -12.72 10.39 12.64
N GLN A 58 -13.49 9.32 12.77
CA GLN A 58 -13.88 8.80 14.09
C GLN A 58 -12.66 8.37 14.92
N TYR A 59 -11.65 7.73 14.28
CA TYR A 59 -10.40 7.38 14.95
C TYR A 59 -9.55 8.60 15.29
N VAL A 60 -9.60 9.65 14.50
CA VAL A 60 -8.92 10.91 14.80
C VAL A 60 -9.52 11.54 16.04
N ALA A 61 -10.84 11.61 16.13
CA ALA A 61 -11.56 12.17 17.27
C ALA A 61 -11.30 11.38 18.56
N ALA A 62 -11.38 10.04 18.49
CA ALA A 62 -11.27 9.18 19.66
C ALA A 62 -9.82 8.99 20.15
N ASN A 63 -8.86 8.85 19.23
CA ASN A 63 -7.51 8.35 19.56
C ASN A 63 -6.38 9.24 19.02
N LYS A 64 -6.67 10.35 18.40
CA LYS A 64 -5.70 11.24 17.72
C LYS A 64 -4.77 10.46 16.76
N SER A 65 -5.32 9.41 16.11
CA SER A 65 -4.61 8.54 15.18
C SER A 65 -5.00 8.87 13.74
N PHE A 66 -4.01 8.98 12.87
CA PHE A 66 -4.17 9.46 11.50
C PHE A 66 -3.90 8.34 10.48
N GLY A 67 -4.46 8.50 9.28
CA GLY A 67 -4.19 7.73 8.08
C GLY A 67 -4.26 8.63 6.86
N ALA A 68 -4.12 8.10 5.66
CA ALA A 68 -3.92 8.88 4.44
C ALA A 68 -4.93 10.03 4.26
N THR A 69 -6.24 9.77 4.37
CA THR A 69 -7.30 10.78 4.21
C THR A 69 -7.38 11.79 5.37
N THR A 70 -6.86 11.43 6.54
CA THR A 70 -6.96 12.27 7.76
C THR A 70 -5.67 12.99 8.10
N LEU A 71 -4.63 12.88 7.26
CA LEU A 71 -3.39 13.64 7.44
C LEU A 71 -3.68 15.15 7.51
N ARG A 72 -2.89 15.84 8.33
CA ARG A 72 -2.92 17.29 8.47
C ARG A 72 -1.73 17.90 7.74
N GLN A 73 -1.79 19.19 7.38
CA GLN A 73 -0.70 19.91 6.72
C GLN A 73 0.62 19.79 7.49
N ARG A 74 0.59 19.88 8.82
CA ARG A 74 1.77 19.76 9.71
C ARG A 74 2.43 18.37 9.68
N HIS A 75 1.74 17.34 9.18
CA HIS A 75 2.27 15.98 9.08
C HIS A 75 3.13 15.77 7.85
N ALA A 76 3.10 16.68 6.88
CA ALA A 76 3.78 16.56 5.61
C ALA A 76 4.89 17.62 5.46
N LYS A 77 6.05 17.18 4.98
CA LYS A 77 7.14 18.07 4.55
C LYS A 77 7.57 17.67 3.14
N ALA A 78 7.29 18.56 2.18
CA ALA A 78 7.61 18.34 0.78
C ALA A 78 8.81 19.18 0.35
N SER A 79 9.83 18.56 -0.27
CA SER A 79 11.04 19.23 -0.75
C SER A 79 11.59 18.53 -2.00
N GLY A 80 11.76 19.28 -3.09
CA GLY A 80 12.21 18.72 -4.36
C GLY A 80 11.28 17.58 -4.83
N LYS A 81 11.82 16.38 -4.96
CA LYS A 81 11.05 15.16 -5.28
C LYS A 81 10.65 14.33 -4.05
N THR A 82 10.96 14.81 -2.85
CA THR A 82 10.79 14.04 -1.61
C THR A 82 9.60 14.56 -0.83
N LEU A 83 8.75 13.65 -0.40
CA LEU A 83 7.66 13.87 0.55
C LEU A 83 7.92 13.04 1.82
N ARG A 84 8.11 13.71 2.96
CA ARG A 84 8.21 13.07 4.28
C ARG A 84 6.91 13.25 5.05
N LEU A 85 6.40 12.17 5.60
CA LEU A 85 5.17 12.14 6.40
C LEU A 85 5.50 11.68 7.83
N GLN A 86 5.18 12.53 8.82
CA GLN A 86 5.39 12.23 10.24
C GLN A 86 4.08 12.39 11.00
N TYR A 87 3.55 11.30 11.54
CA TYR A 87 2.25 11.30 12.22
C TYR A 87 2.11 10.13 13.18
N VAL A 88 1.10 10.19 14.07
CA VAL A 88 0.71 9.07 14.93
C VAL A 88 -0.35 8.24 14.21
N ALA A 89 -0.06 6.98 13.96
CA ALA A 89 -0.96 6.03 13.32
C ALA A 89 -1.76 5.22 14.35
N LYS A 90 -2.63 4.32 13.84
CA LYS A 90 -3.45 3.42 14.66
C LYS A 90 -2.62 2.69 15.72
N GLY A 91 -3.11 2.69 16.96
CA GLY A 91 -2.42 2.06 18.11
C GLY A 91 -1.29 2.91 18.71
N GLY A 92 -1.23 4.22 18.39
CA GLY A 92 -0.22 5.13 18.93
C GLY A 92 1.15 5.03 18.24
N ALA A 93 1.28 4.21 17.19
CA ALA A 93 2.53 4.00 16.48
C ALA A 93 2.98 5.29 15.76
N LYS A 94 4.18 5.77 16.05
CA LYS A 94 4.79 6.88 15.33
C LYS A 94 5.22 6.41 13.95
N ARG A 95 4.79 7.12 12.90
CA ARG A 95 5.17 6.88 11.50
C ARG A 95 6.05 8.03 11.02
N ASP A 96 7.15 7.64 10.41
CA ASP A 96 8.05 8.53 9.67
C ASP A 96 8.34 7.85 8.33
N VAL A 97 7.73 8.35 7.27
CA VAL A 97 7.76 7.75 5.94
C VAL A 97 8.27 8.75 4.95
N THR A 98 9.29 8.39 4.19
CA THR A 98 9.85 9.20 3.12
C THR A 98 9.55 8.56 1.77
N ILE A 99 8.96 9.33 0.87
CA ILE A 99 8.53 8.92 -0.48
C ILE A 99 9.27 9.78 -1.49
N SER A 100 9.87 9.16 -2.50
CA SER A 100 10.50 9.87 -3.62
C SER A 100 9.56 9.87 -4.82
N ASP A 101 8.70 10.88 -4.91
CA ASP A 101 7.76 11.10 -6.02
C ASP A 101 7.57 12.60 -6.25
N ARG A 102 8.04 13.09 -7.41
CA ARG A 102 8.01 14.53 -7.75
C ARG A 102 6.56 15.04 -7.87
N SER A 103 5.67 14.27 -8.46
CA SER A 103 4.27 14.66 -8.66
C SER A 103 3.56 14.84 -7.33
N LEU A 104 3.69 13.86 -6.41
CA LEU A 104 3.15 13.97 -5.06
C LEU A 104 3.77 15.13 -4.27
N SER A 105 5.09 15.27 -4.29
CA SER A 105 5.76 16.34 -3.56
C SER A 105 5.32 17.73 -4.06
N THR A 106 5.19 17.91 -5.37
CA THR A 106 4.72 19.18 -5.95
C THR A 106 3.26 19.44 -5.62
N LEU A 107 2.40 18.41 -5.70
CA LEU A 107 0.99 18.56 -5.36
C LEU A 107 0.80 18.86 -3.87
N VAL A 108 1.50 18.18 -2.98
CA VAL A 108 1.41 18.40 -1.53
C VAL A 108 1.79 19.83 -1.16
N ARG A 109 2.82 20.42 -1.78
CA ARG A 109 3.16 21.86 -1.57
C ARG A 109 1.99 22.77 -1.92
N ARG A 110 1.33 22.54 -3.07
CA ARG A 110 0.16 23.33 -3.46
C ARG A 110 -1.02 23.15 -2.52
N LEU A 111 -1.23 21.93 -2.01
CA LEU A 111 -2.28 21.65 -1.03
C LEU A 111 -2.00 22.32 0.32
N GLN A 112 -0.75 22.50 0.68
CA GLN A 112 -0.35 23.21 1.91
C GLN A 112 -0.58 24.73 1.84
N ASP A 113 -0.74 25.30 0.63
CA ASP A 113 -1.12 26.69 0.45
C ASP A 113 -2.63 26.95 0.66
N LEU A 114 -3.45 25.87 0.71
CA LEU A 114 -4.89 25.97 0.96
C LEU A 114 -5.17 26.22 2.45
N PRO A 115 -6.27 26.93 2.76
CA PRO A 115 -6.66 27.19 4.15
C PRO A 115 -7.12 25.90 4.86
N GLY A 116 -7.07 25.92 6.20
CA GLY A 116 -7.50 24.80 7.04
C GLY A 116 -6.34 23.89 7.47
N GLN A 117 -6.70 22.78 8.11
CA GLN A 117 -5.72 21.87 8.69
C GLN A 117 -5.56 20.55 7.92
N LYS A 118 -6.57 20.15 7.15
CA LYS A 118 -6.55 18.90 6.38
C LYS A 118 -5.55 19.02 5.23
N LEU A 119 -4.80 17.94 4.98
CA LEU A 119 -3.79 17.94 3.91
C LEU A 119 -4.44 17.75 2.55
N PHE A 120 -5.37 16.80 2.44
CA PHE A 120 -5.99 16.44 1.16
C PHE A 120 -7.38 17.06 1.07
N GLN A 121 -7.43 18.20 0.37
CA GLN A 121 -8.62 18.96 0.07
C GLN A 121 -8.62 19.31 -1.42
N TYR A 122 -9.77 19.33 -2.04
CA TYR A 122 -9.96 19.78 -3.43
C TYR A 122 -10.94 20.95 -3.50
N GLU A 123 -10.84 21.68 -4.60
CA GLU A 123 -11.72 22.80 -4.90
C GLU A 123 -12.94 22.28 -5.66
N ASP A 124 -14.13 22.54 -5.14
CA ASP A 124 -15.41 22.25 -5.77
C ASP A 124 -16.28 23.51 -5.76
N ALA A 125 -16.46 24.12 -6.94
CA ALA A 125 -17.03 25.45 -7.09
C ALA A 125 -16.36 26.45 -6.12
N ASP A 126 -17.10 27.01 -5.17
CA ASP A 126 -16.61 28.01 -4.21
C ASP A 126 -16.26 27.40 -2.83
N SER A 127 -16.12 26.08 -2.74
CA SER A 127 -15.87 25.40 -1.47
C SER A 127 -14.65 24.48 -1.50
N LEU A 128 -14.05 24.27 -0.32
CA LEU A 128 -13.00 23.27 -0.13
C LEU A 128 -13.60 22.01 0.47
N CYS A 129 -13.50 20.91 -0.28
CA CYS A 129 -13.95 19.59 0.11
C CYS A 129 -12.79 18.71 0.54
N ALA A 130 -12.89 18.08 1.70
CA ALA A 130 -11.87 17.14 2.15
C ALA A 130 -12.09 15.75 1.54
N VAL A 131 -11.01 15.11 1.10
CA VAL A 131 -11.07 13.72 0.61
C VAL A 131 -11.38 12.77 1.75
N GLY A 132 -12.44 11.99 1.60
CA GLY A 132 -12.87 10.95 2.53
C GLY A 132 -12.39 9.54 2.13
N SER A 133 -12.64 8.58 3.03
CA SER A 133 -12.36 7.16 2.75
C SER A 133 -13.25 6.61 1.63
N ASP A 134 -14.45 7.12 1.50
CA ASP A 134 -15.43 6.66 0.50
C ASP A 134 -15.04 7.11 -0.90
N ASP A 135 -14.54 8.35 -1.06
CA ASP A 135 -13.99 8.87 -2.32
C ASP A 135 -12.83 8.02 -2.81
N VAL A 136 -11.90 7.68 -1.89
CA VAL A 136 -10.75 6.82 -2.20
C VAL A 136 -11.19 5.42 -2.62
N ASN A 137 -12.13 4.82 -1.91
CA ASN A 137 -12.61 3.49 -2.27
C ASN A 137 -13.45 3.49 -3.55
N ALA A 138 -14.23 4.54 -3.82
CA ALA A 138 -14.95 4.72 -5.08
C ALA A 138 -13.96 4.78 -6.26
N TYR A 139 -12.92 5.62 -6.14
CA TYR A 139 -11.87 5.75 -7.16
C TYR A 139 -11.17 4.41 -7.47
N ILE A 140 -10.86 3.62 -6.43
CA ILE A 140 -10.23 2.31 -6.58
C ILE A 140 -11.17 1.35 -7.32
N ARG A 141 -12.45 1.27 -6.92
CA ARG A 141 -13.43 0.39 -7.57
C ARG A 141 -13.66 0.74 -9.02
N GLU A 142 -13.76 2.01 -9.35
CA GLU A 142 -13.92 2.48 -10.73
C GLU A 142 -12.72 2.09 -11.62
N ALA A 143 -11.51 2.06 -11.05
CA ALA A 143 -10.29 1.75 -11.81
C ALA A 143 -9.98 0.25 -11.89
N MET A 144 -10.34 -0.54 -10.88
CA MET A 144 -9.87 -1.92 -10.73
C MET A 144 -11.00 -2.96 -10.66
N GLY A 145 -12.23 -2.56 -10.31
CA GLY A 145 -13.37 -3.43 -10.06
C GLY A 145 -13.88 -3.34 -8.61
N ASP A 146 -15.14 -3.74 -8.41
CA ASP A 146 -15.90 -3.54 -7.17
C ASP A 146 -15.35 -4.29 -5.95
N GLU A 147 -14.61 -5.37 -6.17
CA GLU A 147 -14.03 -6.19 -5.12
C GLU A 147 -12.85 -5.53 -4.41
N PHE A 148 -12.25 -4.48 -4.99
CA PHE A 148 -11.04 -3.86 -4.47
C PHE A 148 -11.29 -2.60 -3.63
N SER A 149 -10.41 -2.35 -2.70
CA SER A 149 -10.43 -1.19 -1.78
C SER A 149 -9.06 -0.90 -1.21
N ALA A 150 -8.90 0.21 -0.51
CA ALA A 150 -7.65 0.65 0.14
C ALA A 150 -6.98 -0.41 1.03
N LYS A 151 -7.73 -1.33 1.62
CA LYS A 151 -7.16 -2.40 2.48
C LYS A 151 -6.24 -3.35 1.71
N HIS A 152 -6.49 -3.58 0.41
CA HIS A 152 -5.75 -4.55 -0.39
C HIS A 152 -4.30 -4.10 -0.65
N PHE A 153 -4.02 -2.79 -0.72
CA PHE A 153 -2.64 -2.28 -0.85
C PHE A 153 -1.71 -2.79 0.25
N ARG A 154 -2.22 -2.92 1.48
CA ARG A 154 -1.38 -3.38 2.59
C ARG A 154 -1.09 -4.88 2.52
N THR A 155 -2.06 -5.69 2.09
CA THR A 155 -1.84 -7.13 1.86
C THR A 155 -0.89 -7.34 0.70
N TRP A 156 -1.10 -6.62 -0.40
CA TRP A 156 -0.22 -6.65 -1.57
C TRP A 156 1.21 -6.23 -1.23
N SER A 157 1.38 -5.04 -0.68
CA SER A 157 2.70 -4.51 -0.32
C SER A 157 3.44 -5.41 0.69
N ALA A 158 2.75 -5.94 1.70
CA ALA A 158 3.35 -6.87 2.66
C ALA A 158 3.86 -8.15 2.00
N SER A 159 3.09 -8.68 1.06
CA SER A 159 3.41 -9.95 0.40
C SER A 159 4.52 -9.80 -0.64
N VAL A 160 4.51 -8.69 -1.40
CA VAL A 160 5.59 -8.35 -2.33
C VAL A 160 6.89 -8.06 -1.59
N GLU A 161 6.82 -7.38 -0.45
CA GLU A 161 7.99 -7.10 0.40
C GLU A 161 8.57 -8.39 1.00
N ALA A 162 7.71 -9.31 1.46
CA ALA A 162 8.14 -10.63 1.92
C ALA A 162 8.80 -11.43 0.79
N PHE A 163 8.22 -11.40 -0.42
CA PHE A 163 8.79 -12.05 -1.59
C PHE A 163 10.17 -11.48 -1.94
N ALA A 164 10.31 -10.16 -1.99
CA ALA A 164 11.58 -9.50 -2.29
C ALA A 164 12.65 -9.84 -1.24
N PHE A 165 12.27 -9.82 0.05
CA PHE A 165 13.17 -10.15 1.14
C PHE A 165 13.68 -11.60 1.05
N LEU A 166 12.80 -12.56 0.75
CA LEU A 166 13.19 -13.96 0.58
C LEU A 166 14.08 -14.15 -0.66
N TYR A 167 13.76 -13.47 -1.76
CA TYR A 167 14.47 -13.61 -3.02
C TYR A 167 15.88 -13.02 -2.99
N ASP A 168 16.06 -11.85 -2.37
CA ASP A 168 17.34 -11.14 -2.33
C ASP A 168 18.25 -11.61 -1.18
N ALA A 169 17.78 -12.49 -0.30
CA ALA A 169 18.58 -12.99 0.81
C ALA A 169 19.70 -13.92 0.30
N PRO A 170 20.96 -13.71 0.72
CA PRO A 170 22.09 -14.54 0.30
C PRO A 170 22.03 -15.97 0.89
N GLU A 171 21.32 -16.12 2.01
CA GLU A 171 21.04 -17.40 2.68
C GLU A 171 19.58 -17.44 3.11
N PRO A 172 18.94 -18.63 3.21
CA PRO A 172 17.53 -18.76 3.57
C PRO A 172 17.22 -18.10 4.92
N PRO A 173 16.50 -16.96 4.94
CA PRO A 173 16.22 -16.23 6.16
C PRO A 173 15.19 -16.96 7.03
N THR A 174 15.14 -16.62 8.31
CA THR A 174 14.11 -17.14 9.20
C THR A 174 12.77 -16.45 8.96
N LEU A 175 11.66 -17.17 9.22
CA LEU A 175 10.33 -16.58 9.21
C LEU A 175 10.25 -15.33 10.11
N LYS A 176 10.93 -15.34 11.26
CA LYS A 176 10.99 -14.21 12.18
C LYS A 176 11.62 -12.98 11.51
N ALA A 177 12.77 -13.13 10.87
CA ALA A 177 13.47 -12.04 10.20
C ALA A 177 12.61 -11.43 9.06
N MET A 178 11.98 -12.27 8.25
CA MET A 178 11.05 -11.80 7.20
C MET A 178 9.88 -11.01 7.79
N LEU A 179 9.26 -11.51 8.87
CA LEU A 179 8.12 -10.82 9.49
C LEU A 179 8.52 -9.51 10.18
N GLU A 180 9.70 -9.43 10.77
CA GLU A 180 10.26 -8.19 11.34
C GLU A 180 10.47 -7.15 10.24
N HIS A 181 11.10 -7.53 9.13
CA HIS A 181 11.30 -6.66 7.97
C HIS A 181 9.97 -6.11 7.42
N VAL A 182 8.99 -6.98 7.17
CA VAL A 182 7.67 -6.57 6.69
C VAL A 182 6.93 -5.69 7.70
N ALA A 183 7.04 -6.01 8.99
CA ALA A 183 6.39 -5.25 10.06
C ALA A 183 6.93 -3.82 10.13
N ASP A 184 8.24 -3.62 10.04
CA ASP A 184 8.87 -2.30 9.98
C ASP A 184 8.37 -1.49 8.79
N ARG A 185 8.35 -2.10 7.60
CA ARG A 185 7.84 -1.46 6.38
C ARG A 185 6.41 -0.97 6.52
N LEU A 186 5.51 -1.78 7.10
CA LEU A 186 4.10 -1.46 7.27
C LEU A 186 3.79 -0.64 8.55
N GLY A 187 4.73 -0.50 9.47
CA GLY A 187 4.51 0.05 10.81
C GLY A 187 3.51 -0.77 11.61
N ASN A 188 3.79 -2.05 11.72
CA ASN A 188 3.01 -3.02 12.49
C ASN A 188 3.92 -3.80 13.45
N THR A 189 3.35 -4.71 14.22
CA THR A 189 4.12 -5.78 14.87
C THR A 189 4.25 -6.99 13.94
N PRO A 190 5.30 -7.83 14.11
CA PRO A 190 5.46 -9.07 13.32
C PRO A 190 4.24 -9.98 13.40
N ALA A 191 3.61 -10.09 14.57
CA ALA A 191 2.39 -10.88 14.77
C ALA A 191 1.21 -10.36 13.92
N ILE A 192 1.04 -9.04 13.85
CA ILE A 192 0.00 -8.41 13.00
C ILE A 192 0.35 -8.57 11.52
N ALA A 193 1.62 -8.43 11.13
CA ALA A 193 2.06 -8.64 9.75
C ALA A 193 1.73 -10.06 9.30
N ARG A 194 2.10 -11.08 10.09
CA ARG A 194 1.78 -12.49 9.84
C ARG A 194 0.29 -12.74 9.68
N LYS A 195 -0.51 -12.34 10.68
CA LYS A 195 -1.94 -12.65 10.75
C LYS A 195 -2.76 -11.90 9.71
N ALA A 196 -2.40 -10.65 9.41
CA ALA A 196 -3.31 -9.75 8.70
C ALA A 196 -2.86 -9.36 7.29
N TYR A 197 -1.58 -9.51 6.93
CA TYR A 197 -1.08 -8.90 5.71
C TYR A 197 -0.23 -9.81 4.82
N VAL A 198 0.71 -10.59 5.38
CA VAL A 198 1.59 -11.45 4.58
C VAL A 198 0.81 -12.64 4.01
N HIS A 199 0.93 -12.87 2.71
CA HIS A 199 0.29 -14.02 2.04
C HIS A 199 0.80 -15.35 2.60
N PRO A 200 -0.07 -16.35 2.83
CA PRO A 200 0.32 -17.65 3.41
C PRO A 200 1.45 -18.35 2.62
N ALA A 201 1.49 -18.20 1.30
CA ALA A 201 2.57 -18.75 0.48
C ALA A 201 3.95 -18.22 0.87
N MET A 202 4.08 -16.94 1.27
CA MET A 202 5.34 -16.38 1.75
C MET A 202 5.73 -16.91 3.13
N ILE A 203 4.74 -17.18 3.97
CA ILE A 203 4.96 -17.81 5.29
C ILE A 203 5.47 -19.24 5.11
N ALA A 204 4.83 -20.03 4.23
CA ALA A 204 5.24 -21.38 3.91
C ALA A 204 6.67 -21.41 3.35
N ALA A 205 6.97 -20.57 2.34
CA ALA A 205 8.31 -20.47 1.76
C ALA A 205 9.39 -20.15 2.80
N ALA A 206 9.12 -19.22 3.73
CA ALA A 206 10.07 -18.88 4.80
C ALA A 206 10.24 -20.01 5.83
N GLN A 207 9.24 -20.87 6.02
CA GLN A 207 9.30 -22.02 6.92
C GLN A 207 10.10 -23.18 6.33
N GLU A 208 10.03 -23.39 5.02
CA GLU A 208 10.77 -24.44 4.31
C GLU A 208 12.28 -24.21 4.34
N ARG A 209 12.73 -22.95 4.53
CA ARG A 209 14.15 -22.57 4.57
C ARG A 209 14.97 -23.11 3.37
N ALA A 210 14.30 -23.24 2.23
CA ALA A 210 14.93 -23.58 0.97
C ALA A 210 15.55 -22.31 0.33
N ASP A 211 16.42 -22.51 -0.66
CA ASP A 211 16.88 -21.41 -1.52
C ASP A 211 15.72 -20.92 -2.36
N PHE A 212 15.09 -19.84 -1.88
CA PHE A 212 13.89 -19.27 -2.51
C PHE A 212 14.19 -18.70 -3.90
N ALA A 213 15.38 -18.12 -4.08
CA ALA A 213 15.80 -17.61 -5.38
C ALA A 213 15.94 -18.73 -6.41
N ALA A 214 16.49 -19.87 -6.01
CA ALA A 214 16.55 -21.06 -6.87
C ALA A 214 15.16 -21.61 -7.19
N THR A 215 14.23 -21.58 -6.23
CA THR A 215 12.83 -22.01 -6.43
C THR A 215 12.10 -21.10 -7.42
N VAL A 216 12.25 -19.77 -7.29
CA VAL A 216 11.64 -18.78 -8.20
C VAL A 216 12.30 -18.77 -9.56
N GLY A 217 13.60 -19.04 -9.65
CA GLY A 217 14.36 -18.99 -10.89
C GLY A 217 14.54 -17.57 -11.42
N THR A 218 14.40 -17.41 -12.74
CA THR A 218 14.66 -16.12 -13.40
C THR A 218 13.55 -15.11 -13.13
N MET A 219 13.91 -14.00 -12.49
CA MET A 219 12.98 -12.89 -12.26
C MET A 219 12.54 -12.21 -13.56
N PRO A 220 11.24 -11.96 -13.74
CA PRO A 220 10.74 -11.21 -14.88
C PRO A 220 11.24 -9.75 -14.85
N ARG A 221 11.38 -9.14 -16.02
CA ARG A 221 11.70 -7.72 -16.14
C ARG A 221 10.53 -6.86 -15.62
N ALA A 222 10.84 -5.70 -15.05
CA ALA A 222 9.81 -4.71 -14.72
C ALA A 222 9.06 -4.23 -15.96
N THR A 223 7.81 -3.83 -15.78
CA THR A 223 7.03 -3.10 -16.79
C THR A 223 6.89 -1.63 -16.37
N ARG A 224 6.17 -0.84 -17.15
CA ARG A 224 5.86 0.56 -16.77
C ARG A 224 5.16 0.66 -15.41
N TYR A 225 4.31 -0.31 -15.08
CA TYR A 225 3.42 -0.23 -13.91
C TYR A 225 3.62 -1.34 -12.88
N LEU A 226 4.47 -2.33 -13.13
CA LEU A 226 4.81 -3.37 -12.17
C LEU A 226 6.32 -3.54 -12.06
N SER A 227 6.83 -3.54 -10.84
CA SER A 227 8.21 -3.86 -10.54
C SER A 227 8.53 -5.34 -10.85
N ARG A 228 9.82 -5.69 -10.90
CA ARG A 228 10.24 -7.10 -11.08
C ARG A 228 9.73 -7.98 -9.95
N TYR A 229 9.69 -7.49 -8.71
CA TYR A 229 9.22 -8.25 -7.55
C TYR A 229 7.72 -8.47 -7.57
N GLU A 230 6.94 -7.46 -7.96
CA GLU A 230 5.50 -7.62 -8.13
C GLU A 230 5.17 -8.65 -9.22
N ARG A 231 5.88 -8.62 -10.34
CA ARG A 231 5.71 -9.63 -11.40
C ARG A 231 6.17 -11.01 -10.98
N GLY A 232 7.32 -11.11 -10.31
CA GLY A 232 7.83 -12.37 -9.77
C GLY A 232 6.87 -12.98 -8.75
N PHE A 233 6.32 -12.16 -7.87
CA PHE A 233 5.33 -12.59 -6.89
C PHE A 233 4.04 -13.10 -7.56
N LEU A 234 3.54 -12.44 -8.62
CA LEU A 234 2.40 -12.92 -9.39
C LEU A 234 2.68 -14.29 -10.00
N THR A 235 3.81 -14.45 -10.70
CA THR A 235 4.21 -15.74 -11.27
C THR A 235 4.36 -16.84 -10.21
N TYR A 236 4.89 -16.49 -9.03
CA TYR A 236 5.00 -17.42 -7.92
C TYR A 236 3.62 -17.86 -7.38
N LEU A 237 2.67 -16.94 -7.27
CA LEU A 237 1.31 -17.24 -6.82
C LEU A 237 0.55 -18.17 -7.78
N GLU A 238 0.83 -18.12 -9.08
CA GLU A 238 0.23 -19.01 -10.09
C GLU A 238 0.61 -20.48 -9.87
N GLN A 239 1.77 -20.72 -9.24
CA GLN A 239 2.30 -22.07 -8.96
C GLN A 239 2.08 -22.49 -7.50
N ALA A 240 1.80 -21.56 -6.61
CA ALA A 240 1.61 -21.83 -5.19
C ALA A 240 0.25 -22.50 -4.91
N PRO A 241 0.16 -23.36 -3.88
CA PRO A 241 -1.13 -23.88 -3.43
C PRO A 241 -2.08 -22.75 -3.04
N ALA A 242 -3.39 -22.96 -3.26
CA ALA A 242 -4.41 -21.98 -2.86
C ALA A 242 -4.27 -21.59 -1.37
N ALA A 243 -4.54 -20.32 -1.05
CA ALA A 243 -4.40 -19.79 0.30
C ALA A 243 -5.21 -20.60 1.35
N ALA A 244 -6.36 -21.14 0.96
CA ALA A 244 -7.18 -21.99 1.82
C ALA A 244 -6.48 -23.29 2.26
N VAL A 245 -5.63 -23.86 1.40
CA VAL A 245 -4.84 -25.07 1.72
C VAL A 245 -3.75 -24.72 2.71
N LEU A 246 -2.98 -23.65 2.42
CA LEU A 246 -1.86 -23.21 3.24
C LEU A 246 -2.27 -22.73 4.64
N LEU A 247 -3.46 -22.13 4.77
CA LEU A 247 -4.01 -21.70 6.07
C LEU A 247 -4.47 -22.86 6.97
N ARG A 248 -4.67 -24.07 6.42
CA ARG A 248 -5.00 -25.28 7.22
C ARG A 248 -3.75 -25.97 7.75
N SER A 249 -2.60 -25.74 7.10
CA SER A 249 -1.32 -26.37 7.42
C SER A 249 -0.45 -25.52 8.33
N ALA A 250 -0.82 -24.25 8.60
CA ALA A 250 -0.08 -23.24 9.38
C ALA A 250 -0.59 -23.10 10.80
#